data_63e1cad9959ac8750281aa3b6ad44948
#
_entry.id   63e1cad9959ac8750281aa3b6ad44948
#
_cell.length_a   1.000
_cell.length_b   1.000
_cell.length_c   1.000
_cell.angle_alpha   90.00
_cell.angle_beta   90.00
_cell.angle_gamma   90.00
#
_symmetry.space_group_name_H-M   'P 1'
#
loop_
_entity.id
_entity.type
_entity.pdbx_description
1 polymer ?
#
loop_
_entity_poly.entity_id
_entity_poly.type
_entity_poly.pdbx_seq_one_letter_code
_entity_poly.pdbx_strand_id
1 'polypeptide(L)'
;MSQTIIKDLVPRDELLASGHLACPGCAAPIAMNLVLKALGPQTVVTLPACCWSIIAGPWPQSSLRVPLFHTAFETGGAVASGIKAGLVARGDTETTVIAWAGDGGTFDIGLQALSGAAERNEDIIYFCYDNEAYMNTGIQRSSATPWGAWTTTTPTGEPEASPKKDMVSILAAHGIPYIATASVAYPVDLVEKVKKARTIRGTRFFHILAPCPPGWKTQNDETVDLARQAVQTRVFPLIEIENGRTWRLTVDHAGDPVAPYIRRQSRFKHLTDAQLERIQADVDDRWERLQRRIECGT
;
A
#
# COMPACT_ATOMS: atom_id res chain seq x y z
N MET A 1 -3.48 17.94 -17.24
CA MET A 1 -4.01 16.83 -18.05
C MET A 1 -5.52 16.92 -18.08
N SER A 2 -6.14 16.88 -19.25
CA SER A 2 -7.59 17.02 -19.44
C SER A 2 -8.34 15.86 -18.75
N GLN A 3 -9.53 16.14 -18.16
CA GLN A 3 -10.41 15.11 -17.55
C GLN A 3 -10.78 13.96 -18.50
N THR A 4 -10.72 14.20 -19.81
CA THR A 4 -10.97 13.19 -20.86
C THR A 4 -9.92 12.07 -20.85
N ILE A 5 -8.66 12.39 -20.58
CA ILE A 5 -7.53 11.43 -20.60
C ILE A 5 -7.61 10.42 -19.45
N ILE A 6 -8.06 10.84 -18.26
CA ILE A 6 -8.17 9.93 -17.11
C ILE A 6 -9.25 8.86 -17.34
N LYS A 7 -10.39 9.22 -17.94
CA LYS A 7 -11.49 8.29 -18.22
C LYS A 7 -11.12 7.20 -19.23
N ASP A 8 -10.17 7.49 -20.14
CA ASP A 8 -9.74 6.55 -21.17
C ASP A 8 -8.62 5.62 -20.67
N LEU A 9 -7.86 6.05 -19.66
CA LEU A 9 -6.75 5.28 -19.08
C LEU A 9 -7.18 4.30 -17.97
N VAL A 10 -8.25 4.65 -17.23
CA VAL A 10 -8.79 3.80 -16.16
C VAL A 10 -9.94 2.95 -16.70
N PRO A 11 -9.85 1.59 -16.67
CA PRO A 11 -10.93 0.71 -17.12
C PRO A 11 -12.27 1.00 -16.40
N ARG A 12 -13.40 0.78 -17.11
CA ARG A 12 -14.73 1.12 -16.61
C ARG A 12 -15.41 0.03 -15.81
N ASP A 13 -14.88 -1.18 -15.82
CA ASP A 13 -15.47 -2.33 -15.12
C ASP A 13 -15.55 -2.07 -13.61
N GLU A 14 -16.74 -2.24 -13.05
CA GLU A 14 -16.98 -2.06 -11.62
C GLU A 14 -16.96 -3.42 -10.91
N LEU A 15 -15.77 -3.79 -10.39
CA LEU A 15 -15.54 -5.02 -9.64
C LEU A 15 -15.63 -4.84 -8.12
N LEU A 16 -15.81 -3.61 -7.67
CA LEU A 16 -16.16 -3.24 -6.30
C LEU A 16 -17.56 -2.60 -6.31
N ALA A 17 -18.52 -3.25 -5.68
CA ALA A 17 -19.89 -2.75 -5.59
C ALA A 17 -20.00 -1.57 -4.61
N SER A 18 -20.97 -0.69 -4.87
CA SER A 18 -21.40 0.34 -3.92
C SER A 18 -21.95 -0.32 -2.63
N GLY A 19 -21.90 0.41 -1.51
CA GLY A 19 -22.43 -0.09 -0.22
C GLY A 19 -21.44 -0.95 0.57
N HIS A 20 -20.16 -0.92 0.23
CA HIS A 20 -19.10 -1.48 1.08
C HIS A 20 -19.05 -0.80 2.46
N LEU A 21 -18.56 -1.51 3.49
CA LEU A 21 -18.56 -1.06 4.87
C LEU A 21 -17.31 -0.28 5.29
N ALA A 22 -16.69 0.46 4.38
CA ALA A 22 -15.54 1.30 4.69
C ALA A 22 -15.95 2.57 5.45
N CYS A 23 -15.06 3.07 6.29
CA CYS A 23 -15.23 4.37 6.93
C CYS A 23 -15.35 5.49 5.85
N PRO A 24 -16.11 6.56 6.10
CA PRO A 24 -16.13 7.73 5.24
C PRO A 24 -14.71 8.26 5.00
N GLY A 25 -14.40 8.55 3.74
CA GLY A 25 -13.08 9.05 3.35
C GLY A 25 -11.95 8.03 3.35
N CYS A 26 -12.21 6.72 3.55
CA CYS A 26 -11.17 5.71 3.54
C CYS A 26 -10.51 5.57 2.15
N ALA A 27 -9.18 5.63 2.08
CA ALA A 27 -8.44 5.44 0.83
C ALA A 27 -8.40 3.98 0.34
N ALA A 28 -8.58 3.00 1.23
CA ALA A 28 -8.44 1.59 0.88
C ALA A 28 -9.43 1.10 -0.20
N PRO A 29 -10.74 1.46 -0.18
CA PRO A 29 -11.65 1.13 -1.28
C PRO A 29 -11.29 1.79 -2.60
N ILE A 30 -10.78 3.02 -2.57
CA ILE A 30 -10.33 3.73 -3.79
C ILE A 30 -9.19 2.93 -4.43
N ALA A 31 -8.20 2.52 -3.62
CA ALA A 31 -7.07 1.72 -4.09
C ALA A 31 -7.53 0.36 -4.66
N MET A 32 -8.37 -0.39 -3.93
CA MET A 32 -8.89 -1.69 -4.38
C MET A 32 -9.65 -1.56 -5.70
N ASN A 33 -10.52 -0.55 -5.83
CA ASN A 33 -11.28 -0.34 -7.06
C ASN A 33 -10.35 -0.10 -8.27
N LEU A 34 -9.34 0.75 -8.12
CA LEU A 34 -8.36 1.02 -9.18
C LEU A 34 -7.56 -0.23 -9.54
N VAL A 35 -7.12 -1.01 -8.55
CA VAL A 35 -6.38 -2.26 -8.74
C VAL A 35 -7.24 -3.29 -9.46
N LEU A 36 -8.48 -3.53 -9.03
CA LEU A 36 -9.37 -4.49 -9.67
C LEU A 36 -9.75 -4.08 -11.09
N LYS A 37 -9.96 -2.78 -11.34
CA LYS A 37 -10.16 -2.26 -12.70
C LYS A 37 -8.97 -2.55 -13.61
N ALA A 38 -7.75 -2.47 -13.10
CA ALA A 38 -6.54 -2.77 -13.88
C ALA A 38 -6.32 -4.28 -14.11
N LEU A 39 -6.68 -5.11 -13.13
CA LEU A 39 -6.51 -6.57 -13.21
C LEU A 39 -7.64 -7.26 -13.98
N GLY A 40 -8.86 -6.75 -13.88
CA GLY A 40 -10.05 -7.34 -14.49
C GLY A 40 -10.68 -8.49 -13.69
N PRO A 41 -11.75 -9.10 -14.21
CA PRO A 41 -12.55 -10.07 -13.47
C PRO A 41 -11.87 -11.43 -13.24
N GLN A 42 -10.83 -11.76 -14.01
CA GLN A 42 -10.08 -13.02 -13.86
C GLN A 42 -9.04 -12.87 -12.73
N THR A 43 -9.51 -12.50 -11.54
CA THR A 43 -8.70 -12.23 -10.36
C THR A 43 -9.26 -12.93 -9.14
N VAL A 44 -8.42 -13.55 -8.32
CA VAL A 44 -8.75 -14.09 -6.99
C VAL A 44 -8.05 -13.26 -5.93
N VAL A 45 -8.80 -12.82 -4.92
CA VAL A 45 -8.30 -12.01 -3.81
C VAL A 45 -8.14 -12.86 -2.56
N THR A 46 -6.94 -12.95 -2.00
CA THR A 46 -6.72 -13.45 -0.65
C THR A 46 -6.64 -12.27 0.32
N LEU A 47 -7.32 -12.37 1.43
CA LEU A 47 -7.55 -11.28 2.35
C LEU A 47 -7.20 -11.70 3.79
N PRO A 48 -5.96 -11.49 4.25
CA PRO A 48 -5.64 -11.66 5.66
C PRO A 48 -6.41 -10.65 6.51
N ALA A 49 -6.62 -10.98 7.79
CA ALA A 49 -7.39 -10.17 8.73
C ALA A 49 -6.91 -8.71 8.74
N CYS A 50 -7.80 -7.76 8.44
CA CYS A 50 -7.52 -6.33 8.34
C CYS A 50 -8.85 -5.56 8.22
N CYS A 51 -8.83 -4.24 7.97
CA CYS A 51 -10.05 -3.46 7.71
C CYS A 51 -10.92 -4.08 6.61
N TRP A 52 -10.31 -4.67 5.59
CA TRP A 52 -11.02 -5.29 4.48
C TRP A 52 -11.83 -6.53 4.89
N SER A 53 -11.53 -7.16 6.02
CA SER A 53 -12.40 -8.23 6.58
C SER A 53 -13.81 -7.73 6.89
N ILE A 54 -13.96 -6.42 7.15
CA ILE A 54 -15.24 -5.75 7.39
C ILE A 54 -15.73 -5.05 6.11
N ILE A 55 -14.84 -4.36 5.39
CA ILE A 55 -15.19 -3.58 4.20
C ILE A 55 -15.86 -4.43 3.11
N ALA A 56 -15.40 -5.68 2.94
CA ALA A 56 -15.94 -6.61 1.96
C ALA A 56 -17.42 -6.98 2.23
N GLY A 57 -17.87 -6.86 3.47
CA GLY A 57 -19.22 -7.22 3.91
C GLY A 57 -19.32 -8.63 4.50
N PRO A 58 -20.43 -8.89 5.26
CA PRO A 58 -20.65 -10.18 5.87
C PRO A 58 -21.16 -11.21 4.85
N TRP A 59 -20.81 -12.49 5.07
CA TRP A 59 -21.40 -13.60 4.31
C TRP A 59 -22.93 -13.62 4.44
N PRO A 60 -23.70 -13.90 3.37
CA PRO A 60 -23.29 -14.25 1.98
C PRO A 60 -23.08 -13.04 1.07
N GLN A 61 -23.09 -11.83 1.57
CA GLN A 61 -22.89 -10.61 0.81
C GLN A 61 -21.39 -10.33 0.66
N SER A 62 -20.99 -9.85 -0.50
CA SER A 62 -19.64 -9.34 -0.75
C SER A 62 -19.71 -8.13 -1.65
N SER A 63 -18.96 -7.09 -1.29
CA SER A 63 -18.79 -5.93 -2.16
C SER A 63 -17.83 -6.20 -3.32
N LEU A 64 -17.03 -7.27 -3.28
CA LEU A 64 -16.14 -7.66 -4.36
C LEU A 64 -16.87 -8.58 -5.34
N ARG A 65 -16.76 -8.31 -6.63
CA ARG A 65 -17.32 -9.11 -7.73
C ARG A 65 -16.31 -10.08 -8.32
N VAL A 66 -15.31 -10.45 -7.54
CA VAL A 66 -14.30 -11.46 -7.83
C VAL A 66 -14.22 -12.44 -6.65
N PRO A 67 -13.75 -13.68 -6.86
CA PRO A 67 -13.56 -14.62 -5.77
C PRO A 67 -12.69 -14.02 -4.65
N LEU A 68 -13.21 -14.12 -3.41
CA LEU A 68 -12.58 -13.61 -2.21
C LEU A 68 -12.36 -14.74 -1.22
N PHE A 69 -11.14 -14.86 -0.69
CA PHE A 69 -10.77 -15.84 0.32
C PHE A 69 -10.20 -15.14 1.56
N HIS A 70 -10.97 -15.12 2.64
CA HIS A 70 -10.51 -14.64 3.95
C HIS A 70 -9.53 -15.62 4.57
N THR A 71 -8.45 -15.10 5.17
CA THR A 71 -7.40 -15.94 5.73
C THR A 71 -6.87 -15.38 7.04
N ALA A 72 -6.09 -16.19 7.77
CA ALA A 72 -5.44 -15.78 9.00
C ALA A 72 -4.47 -14.60 8.75
N PHE A 73 -4.24 -13.82 9.80
CA PHE A 73 -3.57 -12.52 9.71
C PHE A 73 -2.17 -12.59 9.09
N GLU A 74 -1.42 -13.64 9.40
CA GLU A 74 -0.03 -13.88 8.97
C GLU A 74 0.08 -14.52 7.58
N THR A 75 -1.00 -15.10 7.03
CA THR A 75 -0.89 -16.09 5.95
C THR A 75 -1.07 -15.53 4.53
N GLY A 76 -1.13 -14.20 4.34
CA GLY A 76 -1.45 -13.60 3.05
C GLY A 76 -0.60 -14.12 1.88
N GLY A 77 0.72 -14.14 2.03
CA GLY A 77 1.65 -14.67 1.03
C GLY A 77 1.49 -16.19 0.82
N ALA A 78 1.39 -16.96 1.90
CA ALA A 78 1.30 -18.42 1.83
C ALA A 78 0.00 -18.90 1.18
N VAL A 79 -1.14 -18.31 1.54
CA VAL A 79 -2.44 -18.68 0.96
C VAL A 79 -2.54 -18.27 -0.50
N ALA A 80 -2.05 -17.08 -0.87
CA ALA A 80 -1.99 -16.67 -2.27
C ALA A 80 -1.14 -17.64 -3.12
N SER A 81 0.03 -18.05 -2.61
CA SER A 81 0.88 -19.07 -3.25
C SER A 81 0.14 -20.41 -3.42
N GLY A 82 -0.54 -20.86 -2.37
CA GLY A 82 -1.31 -22.12 -2.41
C GLY A 82 -2.47 -22.10 -3.42
N ILE A 83 -3.22 -20.98 -3.48
CA ILE A 83 -4.30 -20.81 -4.47
C ILE A 83 -3.72 -20.81 -5.89
N LYS A 84 -2.63 -20.06 -6.13
CA LYS A 84 -1.98 -20.05 -7.46
C LYS A 84 -1.50 -21.45 -7.88
N ALA A 85 -0.85 -22.16 -6.98
CA ALA A 85 -0.42 -23.54 -7.24
C ALA A 85 -1.61 -24.47 -7.57
N GLY A 86 -2.72 -24.36 -6.83
CA GLY A 86 -3.93 -25.12 -7.08
C GLY A 86 -4.59 -24.81 -8.44
N LEU A 87 -4.60 -23.54 -8.86
CA LEU A 87 -5.08 -23.12 -10.18
C LEU A 87 -4.21 -23.72 -11.29
N VAL A 88 -2.88 -23.60 -11.16
CA VAL A 88 -1.92 -24.15 -12.12
C VAL A 88 -2.07 -25.68 -12.25
N ALA A 89 -2.22 -26.40 -11.13
CA ALA A 89 -2.46 -27.84 -11.13
C ALA A 89 -3.77 -28.25 -11.85
N ARG A 90 -4.72 -27.34 -11.96
CA ARG A 90 -5.97 -27.50 -12.72
C ARG A 90 -5.90 -27.01 -14.16
N GLY A 91 -4.74 -26.55 -14.61
CA GLY A 91 -4.52 -26.00 -15.95
C GLY A 91 -4.85 -24.52 -16.12
N ASP A 92 -5.20 -23.80 -15.06
CA ASP A 92 -5.44 -22.36 -15.10
C ASP A 92 -4.16 -21.58 -14.74
N THR A 93 -3.45 -21.13 -15.75
CA THR A 93 -2.25 -20.32 -15.62
C THR A 93 -2.53 -18.80 -15.69
N GLU A 94 -3.72 -18.43 -16.18
CA GLU A 94 -4.06 -17.04 -16.53
C GLU A 94 -4.70 -16.27 -15.37
N THR A 95 -5.40 -16.97 -14.48
CA THR A 95 -6.03 -16.30 -13.32
C THR A 95 -4.97 -15.63 -12.43
N THR A 96 -5.12 -14.33 -12.25
CA THR A 96 -4.27 -13.55 -11.35
C THR A 96 -4.67 -13.79 -9.91
N VAL A 97 -3.71 -14.15 -9.06
CA VAL A 97 -3.93 -14.29 -7.61
C VAL A 97 -3.26 -13.12 -6.89
N ILE A 98 -4.04 -12.40 -6.09
CA ILE A 98 -3.51 -11.31 -5.29
C ILE A 98 -3.66 -11.58 -3.79
N ALA A 99 -2.69 -11.14 -3.00
CA ALA A 99 -2.82 -10.94 -1.58
C ALA A 99 -3.09 -9.44 -1.33
N TRP A 100 -4.14 -9.13 -0.56
CA TRP A 100 -4.48 -7.76 -0.21
C TRP A 100 -4.44 -7.60 1.30
N ALA A 101 -3.34 -7.08 1.82
CA ALA A 101 -3.05 -7.00 3.25
C ALA A 101 -2.88 -5.56 3.73
N GLY A 102 -3.19 -5.30 5.00
CA GLY A 102 -2.81 -4.06 5.67
C GLY A 102 -1.32 -4.05 6.03
N ASP A 103 -0.85 -2.89 6.49
CA ASP A 103 0.53 -2.70 6.93
C ASP A 103 0.91 -3.64 8.09
N GLY A 104 0.06 -3.81 9.11
CA GLY A 104 0.34 -4.75 10.19
C GLY A 104 0.51 -6.19 9.72
N GLY A 105 -0.37 -6.65 8.80
CA GLY A 105 -0.28 -7.98 8.18
C GLY A 105 0.90 -8.14 7.22
N THR A 106 1.51 -7.05 6.76
CA THR A 106 2.63 -7.07 5.81
C THR A 106 3.97 -6.83 6.50
N PHE A 107 4.07 -5.76 7.31
CA PHE A 107 5.32 -5.31 7.92
C PHE A 107 5.71 -6.11 9.16
N ASP A 108 4.72 -6.71 9.82
CA ASP A 108 4.90 -7.42 11.08
C ASP A 108 4.63 -8.92 10.92
N ILE A 109 3.45 -9.39 11.31
CA ILE A 109 3.19 -10.83 11.47
C ILE A 109 3.25 -11.64 10.16
N GLY A 110 2.90 -11.03 9.02
CA GLY A 110 2.89 -11.72 7.72
C GLY A 110 4.20 -11.61 6.93
N LEU A 111 5.22 -10.91 7.46
CA LEU A 111 6.50 -10.73 6.77
C LEU A 111 7.16 -12.08 6.46
N GLN A 112 7.11 -13.05 7.34
CA GLN A 112 7.66 -14.39 7.12
C GLN A 112 7.02 -15.08 5.91
N ALA A 113 5.70 -15.08 5.81
CA ALA A 113 4.97 -15.70 4.70
C ALA A 113 5.24 -14.99 3.37
N LEU A 114 5.33 -13.65 3.40
CA LEU A 114 5.68 -12.85 2.22
C LEU A 114 7.13 -13.09 1.80
N SER A 115 8.08 -13.12 2.73
CA SER A 115 9.49 -13.42 2.48
C SER A 115 9.66 -14.80 1.85
N GLY A 116 8.96 -15.84 2.36
CA GLY A 116 9.00 -17.18 1.80
C GLY A 116 8.36 -17.25 0.39
N ALA A 117 7.31 -16.50 0.11
CA ALA A 117 6.74 -16.39 -1.23
C ALA A 117 7.72 -15.70 -2.20
N ALA A 118 8.38 -14.63 -1.74
CA ALA A 118 9.39 -13.89 -2.49
C ALA A 118 10.61 -14.76 -2.83
N GLU A 119 11.12 -15.54 -1.84
CA GLU A 119 12.23 -16.47 -2.01
C GLU A 119 11.95 -17.52 -3.11
N ARG A 120 10.76 -18.09 -3.09
CA ARG A 120 10.32 -19.08 -4.10
C ARG A 120 9.87 -18.44 -5.41
N ASN A 121 9.86 -17.12 -5.48
CA ASN A 121 9.37 -16.33 -6.61
C ASN A 121 7.97 -16.77 -7.09
N GLU A 122 7.04 -16.94 -6.13
CA GLU A 122 5.67 -17.37 -6.40
C GLU A 122 4.94 -16.40 -7.34
N ASP A 123 4.16 -16.90 -8.30
CA ASP A 123 3.45 -16.06 -9.27
C ASP A 123 2.20 -15.40 -8.66
N ILE A 124 2.42 -14.46 -7.76
CA ILE A 124 1.40 -13.68 -7.07
C ILE A 124 1.68 -12.19 -7.11
N ILE A 125 0.66 -11.36 -6.95
CA ILE A 125 0.82 -9.92 -6.69
C ILE A 125 0.42 -9.64 -5.26
N TYR A 126 1.33 -9.15 -4.45
CA TYR A 126 1.06 -8.78 -3.07
C TYR A 126 0.86 -7.27 -2.94
N PHE A 127 -0.32 -6.85 -2.52
CA PHE A 127 -0.66 -5.46 -2.25
C PHE A 127 -0.69 -5.21 -0.74
N CYS A 128 0.14 -4.28 -0.30
CA CYS A 128 0.04 -3.70 1.03
C CYS A 128 -0.65 -2.34 0.92
N TYR A 129 -1.89 -2.22 1.42
CA TYR A 129 -2.48 -0.92 1.66
C TYR A 129 -2.06 -0.45 3.05
N ASP A 130 -1.26 0.60 3.09
CA ASP A 130 -0.61 1.11 4.29
C ASP A 130 -1.35 2.31 4.84
N ASN A 131 -2.04 2.13 5.94
CA ASN A 131 -2.70 3.19 6.69
C ASN A 131 -1.96 3.54 8.01
N GLU A 132 -0.77 2.95 8.18
CA GLU A 132 0.22 3.27 9.21
C GLU A 132 -0.18 2.92 10.65
N ALA A 133 -1.05 1.90 10.81
CA ALA A 133 -1.35 1.28 12.12
C ALA A 133 -2.18 -0.01 11.97
N TYR A 134 -2.33 -0.80 13.02
CA TYR A 134 -3.39 -1.80 13.15
C TYR A 134 -4.74 -1.07 13.34
N MET A 135 -5.32 -0.59 12.24
CA MET A 135 -6.46 0.34 12.30
C MET A 135 -7.74 -0.32 12.78
N ASN A 136 -8.07 -1.51 12.21
CA ASN A 136 -9.34 -2.17 12.47
C ASN A 136 -9.52 -2.58 13.94
N THR A 137 -8.43 -2.91 14.60
CA THR A 137 -8.47 -3.38 16.01
C THR A 137 -8.42 -2.24 17.02
N GLY A 138 -8.30 -0.99 16.57
CA GLY A 138 -8.35 0.20 17.44
C GLY A 138 -7.10 1.07 17.40
N ILE A 139 -6.46 1.18 16.23
CA ILE A 139 -5.36 2.13 15.96
C ILE A 139 -4.11 1.84 16.82
N GLN A 140 -3.71 0.58 16.95
CA GLN A 140 -2.45 0.23 17.60
C GLN A 140 -1.26 0.46 16.66
N ARG A 141 -0.09 0.64 17.25
CA ARG A 141 1.16 0.79 16.52
C ARG A 141 1.48 -0.43 15.66
N SER A 142 1.83 -0.21 14.39
CA SER A 142 2.50 -1.19 13.51
C SER A 142 3.92 -0.75 13.19
N SER A 143 4.75 -1.62 12.58
CA SER A 143 6.07 -1.20 12.09
C SER A 143 6.01 -0.22 10.90
N ALA A 144 4.81 0.07 10.37
CA ALA A 144 4.59 1.12 9.39
C ALA A 144 4.24 2.48 10.02
N THR A 145 4.00 2.53 11.34
CA THR A 145 3.67 3.77 12.03
C THR A 145 4.88 4.71 12.00
N PRO A 146 4.74 5.94 11.48
CA PRO A 146 5.86 6.86 11.38
C PRO A 146 6.29 7.40 12.74
N TRP A 147 7.57 7.75 12.86
CA TRP A 147 8.13 8.37 14.05
C TRP A 147 7.29 9.59 14.50
N GLY A 148 7.06 9.68 15.79
CA GLY A 148 6.30 10.78 16.41
C GLY A 148 4.78 10.64 16.29
N ALA A 149 4.26 9.64 15.60
CA ALA A 149 2.81 9.46 15.49
C ALA A 149 2.18 8.96 16.78
N TRP A 150 1.03 9.52 17.11
CA TRP A 150 0.15 8.98 18.14
C TRP A 150 -0.60 7.75 17.61
N THR A 151 -0.65 6.71 18.44
CA THR A 151 -1.60 5.60 18.31
C THR A 151 -2.16 5.25 19.70
N THR A 152 -3.07 4.29 19.81
CA THR A 152 -3.59 3.85 21.11
C THR A 152 -2.54 3.16 21.98
N THR A 153 -1.48 2.62 21.39
CA THR A 153 -0.34 2.00 22.09
C THR A 153 0.92 2.87 22.12
N THR A 154 0.91 4.02 21.45
CA THR A 154 1.95 5.06 21.51
C THR A 154 1.28 6.41 21.80
N PRO A 155 0.87 6.67 23.07
CA PRO A 155 0.16 7.87 23.46
C PRO A 155 1.06 9.12 23.37
N THR A 156 0.45 10.31 23.47
CA THR A 156 1.18 11.59 23.31
C THR A 156 2.35 11.81 24.27
N GLY A 157 2.32 11.17 25.44
CA GLY A 157 3.46 11.19 26.39
C GLY A 157 4.62 10.30 25.96
N GLU A 158 4.33 9.27 25.18
CA GLU A 158 5.29 8.28 24.64
C GLU A 158 4.95 7.95 23.17
N PRO A 159 5.11 8.92 22.25
CA PRO A 159 4.75 8.71 20.84
C PRO A 159 5.72 7.72 20.18
N GLU A 160 5.40 7.25 18.97
CA GLU A 160 6.24 6.29 18.24
C GLU A 160 7.69 6.78 18.15
N ALA A 161 8.60 5.99 18.68
CA ALA A 161 10.03 6.32 18.76
C ALA A 161 10.86 5.67 17.65
N SER A 162 10.31 4.65 16.99
CA SER A 162 11.00 3.92 15.92
C SER A 162 10.71 4.53 14.55
N PRO A 163 11.66 4.48 13.61
CA PRO A 163 11.38 4.82 12.22
C PRO A 163 10.47 3.78 11.58
N LYS A 164 9.70 4.20 10.60
CA LYS A 164 8.92 3.29 9.75
C LYS A 164 9.83 2.26 9.07
N LYS A 165 9.45 0.98 9.13
CA LYS A 165 10.19 -0.11 8.46
C LYS A 165 10.18 0.08 6.94
N ASP A 166 11.33 -0.05 6.30
CA ASP A 166 11.47 0.05 4.83
C ASP A 166 11.17 -1.30 4.15
N MET A 167 9.89 -1.58 3.94
CA MET A 167 9.45 -2.81 3.27
C MET A 167 9.90 -2.89 1.82
N VAL A 168 9.99 -1.76 1.14
CA VAL A 168 10.42 -1.69 -0.26
C VAL A 168 11.86 -2.20 -0.40
N SER A 169 12.77 -1.73 0.44
CA SER A 169 14.16 -2.20 0.45
C SER A 169 14.29 -3.67 0.89
N ILE A 170 13.47 -4.13 1.85
CA ILE A 170 13.45 -5.53 2.27
C ILE A 170 13.05 -6.43 1.09
N LEU A 171 12.00 -6.08 0.34
CA LEU A 171 11.56 -6.84 -0.82
C LEU A 171 12.52 -6.72 -2.02
N ALA A 172 13.16 -5.56 -2.19
CA ALA A 172 14.19 -5.39 -3.20
C ALA A 172 15.39 -6.33 -2.95
N ALA A 173 15.77 -6.53 -1.68
CA ALA A 173 16.84 -7.47 -1.31
C ALA A 173 16.51 -8.94 -1.65
N HIS A 174 15.23 -9.32 -1.79
CA HIS A 174 14.84 -10.62 -2.33
C HIS A 174 15.06 -10.75 -3.84
N GLY A 175 15.32 -9.68 -4.56
CA GLY A 175 15.50 -9.71 -6.01
C GLY A 175 14.23 -10.05 -6.79
N ILE A 176 13.04 -9.83 -6.21
CA ILE A 176 11.77 -10.13 -6.88
C ILE A 176 11.61 -9.31 -8.16
N PRO A 177 10.86 -9.83 -9.17
CA PRO A 177 10.77 -9.22 -10.49
C PRO A 177 10.27 -7.78 -10.49
N TYR A 178 9.32 -7.43 -9.60
CA TYR A 178 8.72 -6.10 -9.63
C TYR A 178 8.25 -5.63 -8.25
N ILE A 179 8.58 -4.37 -7.94
CA ILE A 179 8.12 -3.66 -6.75
C ILE A 179 7.66 -2.27 -7.17
N ALA A 180 6.57 -1.79 -6.60
CA ALA A 180 6.10 -0.43 -6.82
C ALA A 180 5.54 0.20 -5.55
N THR A 181 5.73 1.49 -5.39
CA THR A 181 4.92 2.32 -4.49
C THR A 181 3.84 3.01 -5.29
N ALA A 182 2.68 3.26 -4.67
CA ALA A 182 1.56 3.88 -5.35
C ALA A 182 0.70 4.72 -4.38
N SER A 183 -0.09 5.64 -4.93
CA SER A 183 -0.97 6.52 -4.18
C SER A 183 -2.31 6.69 -4.89
N VAL A 184 -3.41 6.71 -4.13
CA VAL A 184 -4.76 6.97 -4.68
C VAL A 184 -4.90 8.36 -5.32
N ALA A 185 -3.99 9.28 -4.98
CA ALA A 185 -3.95 10.62 -5.58
C ALA A 185 -3.37 10.64 -7.01
N TYR A 186 -2.74 9.54 -7.43
CA TYR A 186 -2.15 9.35 -8.76
C TYR A 186 -2.73 8.09 -9.43
N PRO A 187 -4.03 8.11 -9.78
CA PRO A 187 -4.75 6.91 -10.23
C PRO A 187 -4.21 6.33 -11.53
N VAL A 188 -3.71 7.17 -12.44
CA VAL A 188 -3.12 6.72 -13.70
C VAL A 188 -1.82 5.96 -13.45
N ASP A 189 -0.91 6.50 -12.61
CA ASP A 189 0.34 5.86 -12.22
C ASP A 189 0.07 4.49 -11.56
N LEU A 190 -0.88 4.42 -10.61
CA LEU A 190 -1.27 3.17 -9.99
C LEU A 190 -1.78 2.14 -11.01
N VAL A 191 -2.71 2.53 -11.89
CA VAL A 191 -3.32 1.64 -12.89
C VAL A 191 -2.27 1.11 -13.88
N GLU A 192 -1.39 1.97 -14.39
CA GLU A 192 -0.34 1.55 -15.32
C GLU A 192 0.67 0.60 -14.67
N LYS A 193 1.08 0.85 -13.43
CA LYS A 193 1.92 -0.06 -12.65
C LYS A 193 1.27 -1.43 -12.46
N VAL A 194 -0.03 -1.47 -12.14
CA VAL A 194 -0.76 -2.74 -11.97
C VAL A 194 -0.90 -3.49 -13.29
N LYS A 195 -1.22 -2.79 -14.39
CA LYS A 195 -1.24 -3.40 -15.74
C LYS A 195 0.10 -4.01 -16.10
N LYS A 196 1.20 -3.28 -15.85
CA LYS A 196 2.57 -3.77 -16.06
C LYS A 196 2.85 -5.01 -15.19
N ALA A 197 2.55 -4.96 -13.90
CA ALA A 197 2.75 -6.08 -12.97
C ALA A 197 2.00 -7.34 -13.39
N ARG A 198 0.80 -7.20 -13.98
CA ARG A 198 0.01 -8.33 -14.51
C ARG A 198 0.73 -9.11 -15.60
N THR A 199 1.58 -8.46 -16.40
CA THR A 199 2.35 -9.11 -17.48
C THR A 199 3.63 -9.78 -17.00
N ILE A 200 4.07 -9.52 -15.78
CA ILE A 200 5.29 -10.05 -15.19
C ILE A 200 4.95 -11.33 -14.42
N ARG A 201 5.78 -12.37 -14.51
CA ARG A 201 5.65 -13.60 -13.72
C ARG A 201 6.57 -13.56 -12.49
N GLY A 202 6.21 -14.31 -11.46
CA GLY A 202 6.89 -14.34 -10.17
C GLY A 202 6.25 -13.43 -9.14
N THR A 203 6.92 -13.14 -8.04
CA THR A 203 6.40 -12.31 -6.96
C THR A 203 6.50 -10.82 -7.30
N ARG A 204 5.37 -10.12 -7.27
CA ARG A 204 5.29 -8.67 -7.43
C ARG A 204 4.73 -8.08 -6.15
N PHE A 205 5.28 -6.93 -5.72
CA PHE A 205 4.89 -6.25 -4.49
C PHE A 205 4.49 -4.81 -4.74
N PHE A 206 3.36 -4.40 -4.14
CA PHE A 206 2.89 -3.02 -4.14
C PHE A 206 2.78 -2.49 -2.71
N HIS A 207 3.38 -1.34 -2.47
CA HIS A 207 3.17 -0.56 -1.26
C HIS A 207 2.31 0.66 -1.60
N ILE A 208 1.04 0.66 -1.16
CA ILE A 208 0.06 1.71 -1.47
C ILE A 208 -0.22 2.53 -0.21
N LEU A 209 0.10 3.81 -0.23
CA LEU A 209 -0.29 4.70 0.87
C LEU A 209 -1.80 4.90 0.88
N ALA A 210 -2.42 4.59 2.01
CA ALA A 210 -3.86 4.62 2.20
C ALA A 210 -4.26 5.48 3.42
N PRO A 211 -4.27 6.82 3.31
CA PRO A 211 -4.65 7.69 4.43
C PRO A 211 -5.96 7.25 5.06
N CYS A 212 -5.99 7.25 6.39
CA CYS A 212 -7.11 6.77 7.19
C CYS A 212 -7.63 7.90 8.09
N PRO A 213 -8.76 8.55 7.77
CA PRO A 213 -9.28 9.66 8.56
C PRO A 213 -9.42 9.37 10.06
N PRO A 214 -10.00 8.24 10.52
CA PRO A 214 -10.05 7.92 11.94
C PRO A 214 -8.69 7.77 12.60
N GLY A 215 -7.73 7.10 11.93
CA GLY A 215 -6.40 6.86 12.48
C GLY A 215 -5.48 8.06 12.45
N TRP A 216 -5.54 8.83 11.36
CA TRP A 216 -4.72 10.04 11.19
C TRP A 216 -5.37 11.26 11.86
N LYS A 217 -6.62 11.12 12.28
CA LYS A 217 -7.44 12.20 12.91
C LYS A 217 -7.54 13.41 11.98
N THR A 218 -7.99 13.16 10.75
CA THR A 218 -8.20 14.14 9.67
C THR A 218 -9.67 14.19 9.26
N GLN A 219 -10.04 15.17 8.45
CA GLN A 219 -11.39 15.22 7.86
C GLN A 219 -11.54 14.16 6.76
N ASN A 220 -12.78 13.70 6.55
CA ASN A 220 -13.07 12.61 5.61
C ASN A 220 -12.84 12.98 4.14
N ASP A 221 -12.95 14.25 3.79
CA ASP A 221 -12.79 14.80 2.44
C ASP A 221 -11.32 15.14 2.09
N GLU A 222 -10.41 15.09 3.07
CA GLU A 222 -9.00 15.43 2.89
C GLU A 222 -8.12 14.27 2.39
N THR A 223 -8.63 13.05 2.33
CA THR A 223 -7.86 11.82 2.07
C THR A 223 -7.01 11.89 0.80
N VAL A 224 -7.61 12.31 -0.33
CA VAL A 224 -6.89 12.37 -1.62
C VAL A 224 -5.84 13.48 -1.61
N ASP A 225 -6.13 14.61 -0.96
CA ASP A 225 -5.18 15.71 -0.84
C ASP A 225 -4.00 15.36 0.07
N LEU A 226 -4.23 14.67 1.18
CA LEU A 226 -3.17 14.16 2.04
C LEU A 226 -2.31 13.11 1.33
N ALA A 227 -2.94 12.22 0.56
CA ALA A 227 -2.21 11.26 -0.28
C ALA A 227 -1.35 11.97 -1.34
N ARG A 228 -1.83 13.09 -1.91
CA ARG A 228 -1.06 13.91 -2.86
C ARG A 228 0.09 14.63 -2.17
N GLN A 229 -0.17 15.26 -1.03
CA GLN A 229 0.86 15.96 -0.26
C GLN A 229 1.97 15.03 0.24
N ALA A 230 1.66 13.77 0.62
CA ALA A 230 2.67 12.79 0.97
C ALA A 230 3.70 12.56 -0.17
N VAL A 231 3.24 12.59 -1.42
CA VAL A 231 4.11 12.46 -2.60
C VAL A 231 4.87 13.77 -2.86
N GLN A 232 4.17 14.92 -2.82
CA GLN A 232 4.76 16.24 -3.07
C GLN A 232 5.85 16.60 -2.06
N THR A 233 5.70 16.19 -0.80
CA THR A 233 6.69 16.38 0.27
C THR A 233 7.78 15.30 0.30
N ARG A 234 7.77 14.36 -0.65
CA ARG A 234 8.72 13.21 -0.69
C ARG A 234 8.66 12.27 0.53
N VAL A 235 7.66 12.42 1.40
CA VAL A 235 7.40 11.47 2.49
C VAL A 235 7.08 10.09 1.93
N PHE A 236 6.40 10.04 0.77
CA PHE A 236 6.06 8.80 0.09
C PHE A 236 6.35 8.91 -1.42
N PRO A 237 7.60 8.68 -1.86
CA PRO A 237 7.96 8.72 -3.28
C PRO A 237 7.25 7.64 -4.09
N LEU A 238 6.86 7.96 -5.33
CA LEU A 238 6.28 6.99 -6.27
C LEU A 238 7.38 6.43 -7.16
N ILE A 239 7.70 5.15 -6.95
CA ILE A 239 8.80 4.44 -7.61
C ILE A 239 8.36 3.10 -8.17
N GLU A 240 9.17 2.60 -9.08
CA GLU A 240 9.21 1.21 -9.53
C GLU A 240 10.62 0.65 -9.34
N ILE A 241 10.68 -0.65 -9.05
CA ILE A 241 11.96 -1.37 -8.95
C ILE A 241 11.80 -2.68 -9.73
N GLU A 242 12.72 -2.95 -10.64
CA GLU A 242 12.77 -4.19 -11.41
C GLU A 242 13.92 -5.07 -10.94
N ASN A 243 13.61 -6.35 -10.70
CA ASN A 243 14.56 -7.37 -10.26
C ASN A 243 15.35 -6.98 -9.00
N GLY A 244 14.74 -6.17 -8.12
CA GLY A 244 15.36 -5.67 -6.90
C GLY A 244 16.52 -4.67 -7.11
N ARG A 245 16.84 -4.29 -8.35
CA ARG A 245 18.05 -3.53 -8.71
C ARG A 245 17.79 -2.24 -9.45
N THR A 246 16.93 -2.24 -10.47
CA THR A 246 16.69 -1.05 -11.29
C THR A 246 15.62 -0.19 -10.65
N TRP A 247 16.02 0.90 -10.02
CA TRP A 247 15.15 1.85 -9.35
C TRP A 247 14.77 2.98 -10.29
N ARG A 248 13.51 3.36 -10.32
CA ARG A 248 13.00 4.45 -11.13
C ARG A 248 11.93 5.26 -10.39
N LEU A 249 12.07 6.57 -10.41
CA LEU A 249 11.01 7.48 -9.98
C LEU A 249 9.96 7.60 -11.10
N THR A 250 8.68 7.44 -10.76
CA THR A 250 7.58 7.56 -11.75
C THR A 250 6.88 8.90 -11.71
N VAL A 251 6.92 9.56 -10.54
CA VAL A 251 6.41 10.92 -10.36
C VAL A 251 7.46 11.71 -9.60
N ASP A 252 7.96 12.78 -10.21
CA ASP A 252 8.94 13.67 -9.59
C ASP A 252 8.28 14.95 -9.07
N HIS A 253 8.73 15.41 -7.92
CA HIS A 253 8.32 16.66 -7.29
C HIS A 253 9.51 17.40 -6.70
N ALA A 254 9.45 18.74 -6.67
CA ALA A 254 10.50 19.60 -6.13
C ALA A 254 10.79 19.35 -4.63
N GLY A 255 9.83 18.77 -3.89
CA GLY A 255 9.92 18.53 -2.46
C GLY A 255 9.37 19.71 -1.67
N ASP A 256 8.05 19.70 -1.44
CA ASP A 256 7.41 20.70 -0.58
C ASP A 256 7.83 20.48 0.88
N PRO A 257 7.82 21.53 1.72
CA PRO A 257 8.08 21.40 3.16
C PRO A 257 7.13 20.39 3.83
N VAL A 258 7.67 19.52 4.69
CA VAL A 258 6.90 18.44 5.35
C VAL A 258 5.96 18.97 6.43
N ALA A 259 6.31 20.08 7.11
CA ALA A 259 5.57 20.58 8.25
C ALA A 259 4.08 20.88 7.97
N PRO A 260 3.66 21.50 6.84
CA PRO A 260 2.24 21.71 6.55
C PRO A 260 1.47 20.38 6.40
N TYR A 261 2.08 19.36 5.77
CA TYR A 261 1.49 18.03 5.62
C TYR A 261 1.30 17.34 6.97
N ILE A 262 2.30 17.36 7.85
CA ILE A 262 2.26 16.73 9.17
C ILE A 262 1.23 17.44 10.07
N ARG A 263 1.18 18.77 10.06
CA ARG A 263 0.25 19.56 10.90
C ARG A 263 -1.23 19.35 10.55
N ARG A 264 -1.56 18.92 9.34
CA ARG A 264 -2.93 18.54 8.96
C ARG A 264 -3.42 17.25 9.65
N GLN A 265 -2.52 16.44 10.17
CA GLN A 265 -2.79 15.16 10.81
C GLN A 265 -2.75 15.31 12.33
N SER A 266 -3.91 15.33 12.99
CA SER A 266 -3.98 15.58 14.44
C SER A 266 -3.28 14.49 15.28
N ARG A 267 -2.92 13.34 14.68
CA ARG A 267 -2.06 12.32 15.35
C ARG A 267 -0.64 12.85 15.65
N PHE A 268 -0.24 13.99 15.06
CA PHE A 268 1.05 14.66 15.28
C PHE A 268 0.93 16.00 16.01
N LYS A 269 -0.27 16.38 16.50
CA LYS A 269 -0.52 17.70 17.09
C LYS A 269 0.38 18.06 18.29
N HIS A 270 0.99 17.06 18.92
CA HIS A 270 1.88 17.20 20.07
C HIS A 270 3.34 17.51 19.69
N LEU A 271 3.70 17.41 18.41
CA LEU A 271 5.06 17.63 17.97
C LEU A 271 5.44 19.13 18.02
N THR A 272 6.64 19.40 18.49
CA THR A 272 7.30 20.70 18.48
C THR A 272 7.87 21.04 17.09
N ASP A 273 8.22 22.30 16.84
CA ASP A 273 8.85 22.72 15.60
C ASP A 273 10.20 22.02 15.39
N ALA A 274 11.02 21.84 16.41
CA ALA A 274 12.27 21.10 16.33
C ALA A 274 12.07 19.61 15.93
N GLN A 275 10.95 19.03 16.36
CA GLN A 275 10.60 17.65 15.96
C GLN A 275 10.11 17.58 14.50
N LEU A 276 9.45 18.63 14.00
CA LEU A 276 9.09 18.73 12.58
C LEU A 276 10.31 18.94 11.69
N GLU A 277 11.31 19.73 12.14
CA GLU A 277 12.60 19.88 11.45
C GLU A 277 13.34 18.53 11.38
N ARG A 278 13.32 17.73 12.44
CA ARG A 278 13.86 16.37 12.42
C ARG A 278 13.15 15.51 11.37
N ILE A 279 11.82 15.55 11.27
CA ILE A 279 11.10 14.79 10.23
C ILE A 279 11.51 15.26 8.83
N GLN A 280 11.68 16.58 8.63
CA GLN A 280 12.18 17.11 7.35
C GLN A 280 13.55 16.54 7.02
N ALA A 281 14.50 16.58 7.96
CA ALA A 281 15.85 16.04 7.77
C ALA A 281 15.84 14.53 7.45
N ASP A 282 14.97 13.76 8.12
CA ASP A 282 14.82 12.32 7.85
C ASP A 282 14.24 12.06 6.44
N VAL A 283 13.34 12.93 5.94
CA VAL A 283 12.78 12.84 4.59
C VAL A 283 13.85 13.18 3.55
N ASP A 284 14.62 14.25 3.78
CA ASP A 284 15.69 14.69 2.88
C ASP A 284 16.78 13.62 2.75
N ASP A 285 17.24 13.01 3.87
CA ASP A 285 18.22 11.93 3.86
C ASP A 285 17.70 10.67 3.13
N ARG A 286 16.43 10.30 3.32
CA ARG A 286 15.83 9.18 2.58
C ARG A 286 15.73 9.48 1.09
N TRP A 287 15.41 10.73 0.73
CA TRP A 287 15.36 11.15 -0.67
C TRP A 287 16.75 11.10 -1.34
N GLU A 288 17.78 11.59 -0.68
CA GLU A 288 19.15 11.52 -1.21
C GLU A 288 19.61 10.05 -1.39
N ARG A 289 19.28 9.18 -0.45
CA ARG A 289 19.54 7.73 -0.59
C ARG A 289 18.81 7.12 -1.78
N LEU A 290 17.55 7.50 -2.00
CA LEU A 290 16.77 7.06 -3.15
C LEU A 290 17.39 7.53 -4.47
N GLN A 291 17.80 8.80 -4.56
CA GLN A 291 18.46 9.34 -5.75
C GLN A 291 19.75 8.58 -6.07
N ARG A 292 20.60 8.32 -5.07
CA ARG A 292 21.80 7.50 -5.24
C ARG A 292 21.50 6.10 -5.79
N ARG A 293 20.43 5.44 -5.30
CA ARG A 293 20.01 4.13 -5.82
C ARG A 293 19.54 4.20 -7.28
N ILE A 294 18.83 5.26 -7.65
CA ILE A 294 18.38 5.48 -9.04
C ILE A 294 19.56 5.70 -9.97
N GLU A 295 20.54 6.49 -9.55
CA GLU A 295 21.73 6.82 -10.36
C GLU A 295 22.71 5.65 -10.49
N CYS A 296 22.95 4.93 -9.40
CA CYS A 296 23.99 3.89 -9.36
C CYS A 296 23.45 2.49 -9.67
N GLY A 297 22.14 2.27 -9.66
CA GLY A 297 21.55 0.94 -9.85
C GLY A 297 21.87 -0.05 -8.73
N THR A 298 22.20 0.43 -7.53
CA THR A 298 22.60 -0.38 -6.36
C THR A 298 21.75 -0.10 -5.14
#